data_dfba60dc68681f1762a39dc03380f368
#
_entry.id   dfba60dc68681f1762a39dc03380f368
#
_cell.length_a   1.000
_cell.length_b   1.000
_cell.length_c   1.000
_cell.angle_alpha   90.00
_cell.angle_beta   90.00
_cell.angle_gamma   90.00
#
_symmetry.space_group_name_H-M   'P 1'
#
loop_
_entity.id
_entity.type
_entity.pdbx_description
1 polymer ?
#
loop_
_entity_poly.entity_id
_entity_poly.type
_entity_poly.pdbx_seq_one_letter_code
_entity_poly.pdbx_strand_id
1 'polypeptide(L)'
;MEKSEFLEQQVFAGLTPKNDGSGTDTAYQFSEADFETVLDRAEHYGLGVYTIESFFKGTPYATTSHEDLKKRATDHRWFKRAFLTSKTKQAGLTYAATYKVSPKLLARDTFEDEEE
;
A
#
# COMPACT_ATOMS: atom_id res chain seq x y z
N MET A 1 7.18 13.80 -10.42
CA MET A 1 6.26 12.64 -10.49
C MET A 1 5.20 12.76 -9.43
N GLU A 2 3.98 12.49 -9.78
CA GLU A 2 2.88 12.49 -8.84
C GLU A 2 2.93 11.23 -7.97
N LYS A 3 2.36 11.35 -6.77
CA LYS A 3 2.31 10.20 -5.86
C LYS A 3 1.60 9.01 -6.49
N SER A 4 0.48 9.24 -7.15
CA SER A 4 -0.27 8.15 -7.80
C SER A 4 0.55 7.50 -8.90
N GLU A 5 1.29 8.28 -9.67
CA GLU A 5 2.15 7.73 -10.71
C GLU A 5 3.25 6.85 -10.13
N PHE A 6 3.86 7.30 -9.05
CA PHE A 6 4.91 6.53 -8.38
C PHE A 6 4.35 5.19 -7.91
N LEU A 7 3.19 5.21 -7.27
CA LEU A 7 2.59 4.00 -6.76
C LEU A 7 2.27 3.03 -7.90
N GLU A 8 1.71 3.53 -8.99
CA GLU A 8 1.35 2.67 -10.11
C GLU A 8 2.57 2.07 -10.79
N GLN A 9 3.63 2.83 -10.93
CA GLN A 9 4.82 2.38 -11.66
C GLN A 9 5.74 1.52 -10.80
N GLN A 10 5.82 1.78 -9.50
CA GLN A 10 6.82 1.13 -8.64
C GLN A 10 6.22 0.15 -7.65
N VAL A 11 5.02 0.41 -7.18
CA VAL A 11 4.43 -0.41 -6.13
C VAL A 11 3.40 -1.37 -6.69
N PHE A 12 2.57 -0.91 -7.62
CA PHE A 12 1.48 -1.71 -8.17
C PHE A 12 1.83 -2.36 -9.51
N ALA A 13 3.01 -2.09 -10.05
CA ALA A 13 3.37 -2.59 -11.37
C ALA A 13 3.31 -4.11 -11.44
N GLY A 14 2.67 -4.63 -12.46
CA GLY A 14 2.55 -6.08 -12.64
C GLY A 14 1.48 -6.74 -11.80
N LEU A 15 0.80 -5.99 -10.95
CA LEU A 15 -0.27 -6.52 -10.11
C LEU A 15 -1.62 -6.17 -10.70
N THR A 16 -2.64 -6.97 -10.40
CA THR A 16 -3.98 -6.77 -10.92
C THR A 16 -4.93 -6.40 -9.78
N PRO A 17 -5.35 -5.13 -9.69
CA PRO A 17 -6.33 -4.75 -8.67
C PRO A 17 -7.64 -5.47 -8.87
N LYS A 18 -8.33 -5.74 -7.77
CA LYS A 18 -9.64 -6.39 -7.80
C LYS A 18 -10.75 -5.41 -8.14
N ASN A 19 -10.44 -4.12 -8.14
CA ASN A 19 -11.38 -3.09 -8.57
C ASN A 19 -10.64 -2.12 -9.47
N ASP A 20 -11.37 -1.17 -10.06
CA ASP A 20 -10.79 -0.23 -11.00
C ASP A 20 -10.21 1.02 -10.35
N GLY A 21 -10.25 1.11 -9.02
CA GLY A 21 -9.71 2.26 -8.31
C GLY A 21 -10.57 3.51 -8.42
N SER A 22 -11.72 3.42 -9.05
CA SER A 22 -12.58 4.60 -9.21
C SER A 22 -13.27 4.94 -7.90
N GLY A 23 -13.55 6.20 -7.73
CA GLY A 23 -14.31 6.69 -6.58
C GLY A 23 -13.46 7.19 -5.43
N THR A 24 -12.27 6.68 -5.22
CA THR A 24 -11.38 7.21 -4.18
C THR A 24 -9.93 7.07 -4.61
N ASP A 25 -9.06 7.88 -4.02
CA ASP A 25 -7.64 7.87 -4.33
C ASP A 25 -6.94 6.61 -3.86
N THR A 26 -7.57 5.88 -2.96
CA THR A 26 -6.93 4.77 -2.28
C THR A 26 -7.60 3.47 -2.62
N ALA A 27 -8.35 3.46 -3.70
CA ALA A 27 -9.36 2.43 -3.89
C ALA A 27 -8.86 1.14 -4.52
N TYR A 28 -7.60 1.06 -4.93
CA TYR A 28 -7.13 -0.21 -5.49
C TYR A 28 -7.11 -1.27 -4.42
N GLN A 29 -7.91 -2.31 -4.63
CA GLN A 29 -7.95 -3.46 -3.74
C GLN A 29 -7.18 -4.60 -4.38
N PHE A 30 -6.33 -5.25 -3.61
CA PHE A 30 -5.49 -6.35 -4.10
C PHE A 30 -5.82 -7.63 -3.35
N SER A 31 -5.59 -8.75 -4.02
CA SER A 31 -5.67 -10.05 -3.37
C SER A 31 -4.59 -10.15 -2.28
N GLU A 32 -4.73 -11.16 -1.43
CA GLU A 32 -3.76 -11.39 -0.38
C GLU A 32 -2.34 -11.51 -0.92
N ALA A 33 -2.15 -12.29 -1.98
CA ALA A 33 -0.82 -12.49 -2.56
C ALA A 33 -0.26 -11.20 -3.16
N ASP A 34 -1.09 -10.44 -3.88
CA ASP A 34 -0.63 -9.20 -4.49
C ASP A 34 -0.37 -8.14 -3.44
N PHE A 35 -1.19 -8.08 -2.40
CA PHE A 35 -0.99 -7.08 -1.36
C PHE A 35 0.29 -7.34 -0.57
N GLU A 36 0.65 -8.60 -0.40
CA GLU A 36 1.93 -8.93 0.22
C GLU A 36 3.08 -8.32 -0.58
N THR A 37 3.01 -8.41 -1.91
CA THR A 37 4.00 -7.80 -2.79
C THR A 37 3.98 -6.28 -2.66
N VAL A 38 2.80 -5.68 -2.54
CA VAL A 38 2.68 -4.24 -2.34
C VAL A 38 3.42 -3.81 -1.07
N LEU A 39 3.22 -4.53 0.01
CA LEU A 39 3.87 -4.20 1.28
C LEU A 39 5.38 -4.40 1.22
N ASP A 40 5.84 -5.45 0.53
CA ASP A 40 7.28 -5.67 0.35
C ASP A 40 7.92 -4.53 -0.43
N ARG A 41 7.23 -4.06 -1.46
CA ARG A 41 7.73 -2.93 -2.25
C ARG A 41 7.68 -1.64 -1.44
N ALA A 42 6.65 -1.44 -0.62
CA ALA A 42 6.57 -0.28 0.25
C ALA A 42 7.77 -0.25 1.20
N GLU A 43 8.12 -1.40 1.77
CA GLU A 43 9.29 -1.50 2.61
C GLU A 43 10.57 -1.19 1.84
N HIS A 44 10.69 -1.74 0.65
CA HIS A 44 11.87 -1.55 -0.20
C HIS A 44 12.12 -0.07 -0.50
N TYR A 45 11.06 0.68 -0.78
CA TYR A 45 11.20 2.10 -1.10
C TYR A 45 11.13 3.01 0.14
N GLY A 46 10.97 2.44 1.32
CA GLY A 46 10.87 3.23 2.54
C GLY A 46 9.59 4.03 2.64
N LEU A 47 8.52 3.55 2.03
CA LEU A 47 7.24 4.25 2.07
C LEU A 47 6.59 4.10 3.43
N GLY A 48 5.71 5.06 3.75
CA GLY A 48 4.84 4.92 4.90
C GLY A 48 3.49 4.36 4.47
N VAL A 49 2.81 3.73 5.41
CA VAL A 49 1.44 3.27 5.22
C VAL A 49 0.63 3.88 6.35
N TYR A 50 -0.42 4.62 6.01
CA TYR A 50 -1.25 5.26 7.02
C TYR A 50 -2.30 4.30 7.55
N THR A 51 -3.01 3.63 6.64
CA THR A 51 -4.07 2.70 7.00
C THR A 51 -4.05 1.49 6.08
N ILE A 52 -4.55 0.37 6.60
CA ILE A 52 -4.82 -0.82 5.80
C ILE A 52 -6.27 -1.16 6.03
N GLU A 53 -7.02 -1.28 4.94
CA GLU A 53 -8.42 -1.70 4.97
C GLU A 53 -8.52 -3.08 4.35
N SER A 54 -9.29 -3.95 4.96
CA SER A 54 -9.55 -5.26 4.39
C SER A 54 -11.04 -5.41 4.12
N PHE A 55 -11.35 -6.24 3.11
CA PHE A 55 -12.72 -6.44 2.65
C PHE A 55 -12.94 -7.93 2.46
N PHE A 56 -14.11 -8.40 2.84
CA PHE A 56 -14.51 -9.78 2.63
C PHE A 56 -15.71 -9.80 1.69
N LYS A 57 -15.53 -10.39 0.53
CA LYS A 57 -16.59 -10.45 -0.50
C LYS A 57 -17.17 -9.06 -0.80
N GLY A 58 -16.28 -8.07 -0.88
CA GLY A 58 -16.68 -6.70 -1.20
C GLY A 58 -17.21 -5.89 -0.04
N THR A 59 -17.33 -6.47 1.15
CA THR A 59 -17.81 -5.77 2.34
C THR A 59 -16.64 -5.44 3.25
N PRO A 60 -16.60 -4.21 3.81
CA PRO A 60 -15.53 -3.88 4.74
C PRO A 60 -15.44 -4.86 5.90
N TYR A 61 -14.23 -5.34 6.16
CA TYR A 61 -13.98 -6.32 7.20
C TYR A 61 -13.28 -5.69 8.39
N ALA A 62 -12.17 -5.00 8.17
CA ALA A 62 -11.41 -4.36 9.24
C ALA A 62 -10.59 -3.20 8.68
N THR A 63 -10.27 -2.26 9.54
CA THR A 63 -9.39 -1.14 9.22
C THR A 63 -8.39 -0.99 10.36
N THR A 64 -7.11 -0.88 10.01
CA THR A 64 -6.04 -0.68 10.99
C THR A 64 -5.18 0.48 10.53
N SER A 65 -4.82 1.37 11.44
CA SER A 65 -3.94 2.49 11.11
C SER A 65 -2.68 2.42 11.95
N HIS A 66 -1.64 3.14 11.49
CA HIS A 66 -0.41 3.21 12.26
C HIS A 66 -0.63 3.87 13.60
N GLU A 67 -1.58 4.81 13.67
CA GLU A 67 -1.92 5.50 14.91
C GLU A 67 -2.55 4.58 15.92
N ASP A 68 -3.40 3.65 15.46
CA ASP A 68 -4.02 2.67 16.34
C ASP A 68 -2.98 1.83 17.06
N LEU A 69 -1.87 1.57 16.42
CA LEU A 69 -0.79 0.75 16.98
C LEU A 69 0.32 1.60 17.58
N LYS A 70 0.16 2.91 17.57
CA LYS A 70 1.15 3.86 18.11
C LYS A 70 2.52 3.67 17.46
N LYS A 71 2.52 3.48 16.14
CA LYS A 71 3.72 3.31 15.34
C LYS A 71 3.81 4.42 14.30
N ARG A 72 4.99 4.61 13.75
CA ARG A 72 5.17 5.55 12.65
C ARG A 72 4.63 4.93 11.38
N ALA A 73 4.10 5.75 10.49
CA ALA A 73 3.61 5.26 9.20
C ALA A 73 4.71 4.52 8.44
N THR A 74 5.97 4.95 8.58
CA THR A 74 7.10 4.35 7.88
C THR A 74 7.68 3.12 8.58
N ASP A 75 7.14 2.71 9.70
CA ASP A 75 7.61 1.50 10.39
C ASP A 75 7.00 0.28 9.72
N HIS A 76 7.79 -0.39 8.88
CA HIS A 76 7.29 -1.53 8.10
C HIS A 76 6.78 -2.67 8.98
N ARG A 77 7.22 -2.74 10.23
CA ARG A 77 6.79 -3.82 11.12
C ARG A 77 5.30 -3.72 11.43
N TRP A 78 4.76 -2.52 11.54
CA TRP A 78 3.34 -2.40 11.88
C TRP A 78 2.44 -2.87 10.73
N PHE A 79 2.73 -2.43 9.50
CA PHE A 79 1.83 -2.78 8.41
C PHE A 79 1.98 -4.24 7.98
N LYS A 80 3.18 -4.78 8.08
CA LYS A 80 3.35 -6.21 7.80
C LYS A 80 2.68 -7.09 8.85
N ARG A 81 2.74 -6.68 10.12
CA ARG A 81 2.07 -7.40 11.19
C ARG A 81 0.55 -7.30 11.07
N ALA A 82 0.05 -6.12 10.75
CA ALA A 82 -1.40 -5.92 10.59
C ALA A 82 -1.94 -6.80 9.47
N PHE A 83 -1.20 -6.87 8.35
CA PHE A 83 -1.57 -7.73 7.24
C PHE A 83 -1.57 -9.21 7.65
N LEU A 84 -0.51 -9.64 8.32
CA LEU A 84 -0.39 -11.02 8.76
C LEU A 84 -1.54 -11.39 9.72
N THR A 85 -1.87 -10.50 10.62
CA THR A 85 -2.96 -10.72 11.57
C THR A 85 -4.28 -10.90 10.85
N SER A 86 -4.57 -10.04 9.86
CA SER A 86 -5.82 -10.11 9.13
C SER A 86 -5.94 -11.39 8.32
N LYS A 87 -4.88 -11.75 7.58
CA LYS A 87 -4.96 -12.94 6.75
C LYS A 87 -5.01 -14.22 7.56
N THR A 88 -4.50 -14.18 8.79
CA THR A 88 -4.57 -15.34 9.69
C THR A 88 -5.99 -15.50 10.23
N LYS A 89 -6.69 -14.39 10.47
CA LYS A 89 -8.06 -14.43 10.98
C LYS A 89 -9.07 -14.85 9.92
N GLN A 90 -8.87 -14.42 8.70
CA GLN A 90 -9.83 -14.66 7.63
C GLN A 90 -9.11 -14.78 6.30
N ALA A 91 -9.30 -15.90 5.63
CA ALA A 91 -8.77 -16.09 4.28
C ALA A 91 -9.68 -15.43 3.26
N GLY A 92 -9.12 -15.13 2.09
CA GLY A 92 -9.91 -14.61 0.98
C GLY A 92 -10.24 -13.14 1.06
N LEU A 93 -9.55 -12.39 1.92
CA LEU A 93 -9.72 -10.94 1.98
C LEU A 93 -9.06 -10.26 0.81
N THR A 94 -9.59 -9.09 0.44
CA THR A 94 -8.87 -8.15 -0.41
C THR A 94 -8.45 -6.97 0.46
N TYR A 95 -7.42 -6.24 0.02
CA TYR A 95 -6.80 -5.23 0.85
C TYR A 95 -6.57 -3.95 0.07
N ALA A 96 -6.72 -2.83 0.74
CA ALA A 96 -6.37 -1.52 0.22
C ALA A 96 -5.62 -0.76 1.31
N ALA A 97 -4.85 0.23 0.91
CA ALA A 97 -4.08 0.99 1.88
C ALA A 97 -3.90 2.43 1.39
N THR A 98 -3.60 3.31 2.33
CA THR A 98 -3.17 4.67 2.03
C THR A 98 -1.68 4.78 2.31
N TYR A 99 -0.96 5.54 1.49
CA TYR A 99 0.49 5.55 1.52
C TYR A 99 1.06 6.93 1.72
N LYS A 100 2.25 6.98 2.33
CA LYS A 100 3.04 8.19 2.42
C LYS A 100 4.27 7.99 1.55
N VAL A 101 4.43 8.84 0.54
CA VAL A 101 5.59 8.76 -0.35
C VAL A 101 6.47 9.97 -0.10
N SER A 102 7.74 9.73 0.16
CA SER A 102 8.69 10.81 0.42
C SER A 102 8.81 11.74 -0.78
N PRO A 103 8.85 13.07 -0.57
CA PRO A 103 9.10 13.98 -1.67
C PRO A 103 10.38 13.69 -2.44
N LYS A 104 11.37 13.13 -1.79
CA LYS A 104 12.62 12.75 -2.45
C LYS A 104 12.39 11.67 -3.51
N LEU A 105 11.50 10.71 -3.22
CA LEU A 105 11.18 9.68 -4.18
C LEU A 105 10.44 10.25 -5.38
N LEU A 106 9.57 11.21 -5.14
CA LEU A 106 8.81 11.83 -6.21
C LEU A 106 9.70 12.72 -7.07
N ALA A 107 10.75 13.27 -6.50
CA ALA A 107 11.69 14.12 -7.23
C ALA A 107 12.76 13.33 -7.95
N ARG A 108 12.95 12.05 -7.64
CA ARG A 108 14.01 11.24 -8.23
C ARG A 108 13.95 11.15 -9.74
N ASP A 109 12.74 11.14 -10.27
CA ASP A 109 12.56 11.07 -11.69
C ASP A 109 13.29 12.21 -12.39
N THR A 110 13.16 13.42 -11.87
CA THR A 110 13.86 14.58 -12.39
C THR A 110 15.36 14.48 -12.16
N PHE A 111 15.74 14.01 -11.01
CA PHE A 111 17.16 13.82 -10.69
C PHE A 111 17.84 12.86 -11.62
N GLU A 112 17.20 11.76 -11.90
CA GLU A 112 17.79 10.73 -12.76
C GLU A 112 18.00 11.26 -14.17
N ASP A 113 17.08 12.07 -14.65
CA ASP A 113 17.20 12.67 -15.96
C ASP A 113 18.40 13.60 -16.02
N GLU A 114 18.66 14.33 -14.95
CA GLU A 114 19.76 15.28 -14.92
C GLU A 114 21.12 14.61 -14.89
N GLU A 115 21.20 13.46 -14.29
CA GLU A 115 22.46 12.76 -14.16
C GLU A 115 22.92 12.12 -15.45
N GLU A 116 22.03 11.94 -16.35
CA GLU A 116 22.35 11.33 -17.63
C GLU A 116 22.70 12.35 -18.68
#